data_074fb018fd6d4674b23c096aa3e62148
#
_entry.id   074fb018fd6d4674b23c096aa3e62148
#
_cell.length_a   1.000
_cell.length_b   1.000
_cell.length_c   1.000
_cell.angle_alpha   90.00
_cell.angle_beta   90.00
_cell.angle_gamma   90.00
#
_symmetry.space_group_name_H-M   'P 1'
#
loop_
_entity.id
_entity.type
_entity.pdbx_description
1 polymer ?
#
loop_
_entity_poly.entity_id
_entity_poly.type
_entity_poly.pdbx_seq_one_letter_code
_entity_poly.pdbx_strand_id
1 'polypeptide(L)'
;DDENINSQPFMRWRERYLYCMEGINRASASSGEVKGSYLNITAATMDECIKRAEFAKAIGSVIIMIDLVLGYTAIQTAAIWARENDMIIHLHRAGNSTYARQKNHGINFRVICKWMRMSGVDHIHAGTVVGKLEGDPLMIKGFYDVLRLTKLEANLPFGIFFDMDWASLRKCLPVASGGIHC
;
A
#
# COMPACT_ATOMS: atom_id res chain seq x y z
N ASP A 1 13.20 5.12 1.28
CA ASP A 1 12.25 4.22 0.66
C ASP A 1 11.99 4.60 -0.79
N ASP A 2 11.44 3.66 -1.54
CA ASP A 2 11.21 3.78 -2.97
C ASP A 2 9.72 3.99 -3.24
N GLU A 3 9.22 5.15 -2.85
CA GLU A 3 7.78 5.41 -2.81
C GLU A 3 7.16 5.64 -4.20
N ASN A 4 7.89 6.25 -5.12
CA ASN A 4 7.33 6.63 -6.40
C ASN A 4 7.71 5.66 -7.51
N ILE A 5 6.74 5.41 -8.38
CA ILE A 5 7.02 4.75 -9.63
C ILE A 5 7.90 5.64 -10.44
N ASN A 6 9.05 5.21 -10.78
CA ASN A 6 9.70 5.95 -11.82
C ASN A 6 10.76 5.14 -12.51
N SER A 7 10.43 4.73 -13.68
CA SER A 7 11.41 4.37 -14.68
C SER A 7 12.00 5.65 -15.28
N GLN A 8 12.68 6.42 -14.45
CA GLN A 8 13.37 7.61 -14.95
C GLN A 8 14.54 7.18 -15.83
N PRO A 9 14.77 7.85 -16.97
CA PRO A 9 15.88 7.50 -17.87
C PRO A 9 17.26 7.54 -17.22
N PHE A 10 17.41 8.35 -16.17
CA PHE A 10 18.66 8.55 -15.43
C PHE A 10 18.78 7.65 -14.18
N MET A 11 17.74 6.92 -13.81
CA MET A 11 17.72 6.07 -12.62
C MET A 11 17.02 4.74 -12.95
N ARG A 12 17.82 3.73 -13.26
CA ARG A 12 17.30 2.39 -13.52
C ARG A 12 16.80 1.75 -12.25
N TRP A 13 15.73 0.97 -12.32
CA TRP A 13 15.08 0.38 -11.15
C TRP A 13 16.01 -0.50 -10.29
N ARG A 14 16.95 -1.24 -10.91
CA ARG A 14 17.93 -2.05 -10.17
C ARG A 14 18.88 -1.19 -9.34
N GLU A 15 19.41 -0.13 -9.93
CA GLU A 15 20.31 0.81 -9.26
C GLU A 15 19.58 1.50 -8.10
N ARG A 16 18.32 1.93 -8.33
CA ARG A 16 17.47 2.52 -7.30
C ARG A 16 17.29 1.59 -6.11
N TYR A 17 16.99 0.31 -6.34
CA TYR A 17 16.83 -0.68 -5.28
C TYR A 17 18.12 -0.87 -4.48
N LEU A 18 19.25 -0.96 -5.15
CA LEU A 18 20.55 -1.10 -4.49
C LEU A 18 20.87 0.12 -3.62
N TYR A 19 20.65 1.34 -4.12
CA TYR A 19 20.86 2.55 -3.33
C TYR A 19 19.90 2.67 -2.14
N CYS A 20 18.65 2.29 -2.32
CA CYS A 20 17.68 2.25 -1.20
C CYS A 20 18.15 1.28 -0.12
N MET A 21 18.53 0.07 -0.48
CA MET A 21 19.00 -0.94 0.47
C MET A 21 20.32 -0.54 1.13
N GLU A 22 21.24 0.07 0.41
CA GLU A 22 22.46 0.64 1.00
C GLU A 22 22.13 1.71 2.05
N GLY A 23 21.25 2.65 1.72
CA GLY A 23 20.82 3.69 2.66
C GLY A 23 20.17 3.11 3.93
N ILE A 24 19.32 2.09 3.80
CA ILE A 24 18.68 1.40 4.91
C ILE A 24 19.70 0.67 5.79
N ASN A 25 20.63 -0.05 5.17
CA ASN A 25 21.66 -0.77 5.89
C ASN A 25 22.56 0.19 6.69
N ARG A 26 22.94 1.32 6.10
CA ARG A 26 23.68 2.38 6.79
C ARG A 26 22.89 2.96 7.97
N ALA A 27 21.60 3.27 7.76
CA ALA A 27 20.76 3.80 8.82
C ALA A 27 20.56 2.79 9.96
N SER A 28 20.37 1.52 9.65
CA SER A 28 20.26 0.45 10.64
C SER A 28 21.57 0.27 11.43
N ALA A 29 22.70 0.27 10.74
CA ALA A 29 24.01 0.16 11.37
C ALA A 29 24.33 1.34 12.30
N SER A 30 23.97 2.57 11.91
CA SER A 30 24.24 3.77 12.70
C SER A 30 23.31 3.92 13.91
N SER A 31 22.07 3.46 13.83
CA SER A 31 21.08 3.58 14.92
C SER A 31 21.01 2.35 15.82
N GLY A 32 21.54 1.20 15.40
CA GLY A 32 21.34 -0.08 16.07
C GLY A 32 19.90 -0.64 15.98
N GLU A 33 19.04 -0.02 15.16
CA GLU A 33 17.64 -0.41 15.00
C GLU A 33 17.40 -1.01 13.62
N VAL A 34 16.57 -2.04 13.53
CA VAL A 34 16.09 -2.57 12.25
C VAL A 34 15.16 -1.55 11.60
N LYS A 35 15.52 -1.08 10.42
CA LYS A 35 14.70 -0.14 9.63
C LYS A 35 13.86 -0.90 8.61
N GLY A 36 12.53 -0.75 8.68
CA GLY A 36 11.63 -1.23 7.66
C GLY A 36 11.72 -0.39 6.38
N SER A 37 11.60 -1.06 5.24
CA SER A 37 11.59 -0.40 3.94
C SER A 37 10.80 -1.21 2.93
N TYR A 38 10.38 -0.56 1.87
CA TYR A 38 9.73 -1.21 0.74
C TYR A 38 10.32 -0.73 -0.58
N LEU A 39 10.31 -1.61 -1.56
CA LEU A 39 10.78 -1.33 -2.92
C LEU A 39 9.59 -1.42 -3.88
N ASN A 40 9.39 -0.40 -4.70
CA ASN A 40 8.27 -0.33 -5.63
C ASN A 40 8.53 -1.17 -6.88
N ILE A 41 7.78 -2.26 -7.00
CA ILE A 41 7.87 -3.20 -8.12
C ILE A 41 6.98 -2.83 -9.30
N THR A 42 6.20 -1.76 -9.21
CA THR A 42 5.26 -1.35 -10.26
C THR A 42 5.96 -1.20 -11.61
N ALA A 43 5.43 -1.87 -12.62
CA ALA A 43 5.96 -1.90 -13.97
C ALA A 43 4.84 -2.03 -15.01
N ALA A 44 5.16 -1.98 -16.29
CA ALA A 44 4.19 -2.02 -17.37
C ALA A 44 3.53 -3.40 -17.56
N THR A 45 4.17 -4.48 -17.11
CA THR A 45 3.65 -5.85 -17.18
C THR A 45 3.83 -6.57 -15.87
N MET A 46 2.99 -7.58 -15.60
CA MET A 46 3.14 -8.40 -14.39
C MET A 46 4.44 -9.21 -14.38
N ASP A 47 4.91 -9.67 -15.51
CA ASP A 47 6.18 -10.38 -15.63
C ASP A 47 7.35 -9.51 -15.16
N GLU A 48 7.35 -8.23 -15.55
CA GLU A 48 8.36 -7.29 -15.08
C GLU A 48 8.17 -6.93 -13.60
N CYS A 49 6.93 -6.84 -13.11
CA CYS A 49 6.66 -6.67 -11.68
C CYS A 49 7.23 -7.83 -10.85
N ILE A 50 6.97 -9.06 -11.26
CA ILE A 50 7.47 -10.26 -10.58
C ILE A 50 9.00 -10.32 -10.61
N LYS A 51 9.60 -10.05 -11.76
CA LYS A 51 11.07 -9.97 -11.88
C LYS A 51 11.70 -8.93 -10.93
N ARG A 52 11.04 -7.80 -10.73
CA ARG A 52 11.47 -6.79 -9.76
C ARG A 52 11.28 -7.27 -8.32
N ALA A 53 10.19 -7.97 -8.05
CA ALA A 53 9.92 -8.57 -6.74
C ALA A 53 10.96 -9.65 -6.38
N GLU A 54 11.31 -10.51 -7.32
CA GLU A 54 12.36 -11.51 -7.15
C GLU A 54 13.71 -10.87 -6.86
N PHE A 55 14.06 -9.82 -7.59
CA PHE A 55 15.30 -9.09 -7.33
C PHE A 55 15.28 -8.38 -5.97
N ALA A 56 14.16 -7.75 -5.60
CA ALA A 56 14.00 -7.14 -4.28
C ALA A 56 14.20 -8.18 -3.15
N LYS A 57 13.60 -9.36 -3.28
CA LYS A 57 13.80 -10.47 -2.36
C LYS A 57 15.25 -10.90 -2.30
N ALA A 58 15.92 -11.05 -3.46
CA ALA A 58 17.31 -11.49 -3.55
C ALA A 58 18.30 -10.53 -2.86
N ILE A 59 18.00 -9.24 -2.81
CA ILE A 59 18.83 -8.23 -2.13
C ILE A 59 18.43 -7.99 -0.67
N GLY A 60 17.51 -8.80 -0.13
CA GLY A 60 17.14 -8.80 1.28
C GLY A 60 15.98 -7.88 1.66
N SER A 61 15.24 -7.33 0.71
CA SER A 61 13.97 -6.64 1.02
C SER A 61 12.93 -7.66 1.46
N VAL A 62 12.16 -7.32 2.48
CA VAL A 62 11.04 -8.14 2.99
C VAL A 62 9.68 -7.58 2.60
N ILE A 63 9.65 -6.33 2.14
CA ILE A 63 8.42 -5.64 1.74
C ILE A 63 8.56 -5.15 0.30
N ILE A 64 7.62 -5.52 -0.52
CA ILE A 64 7.45 -4.98 -1.88
C ILE A 64 6.27 -4.03 -1.92
N MET A 65 6.35 -2.99 -2.73
CA MET A 65 5.27 -2.05 -2.95
C MET A 65 4.72 -2.19 -4.36
N ILE A 66 3.42 -2.06 -4.49
CA ILE A 66 2.71 -2.03 -5.77
C ILE A 66 1.71 -0.89 -5.77
N ASP A 67 1.51 -0.25 -6.91
CA ASP A 67 0.60 0.87 -7.01
C ASP A 67 -0.81 0.46 -7.46
N LEU A 68 -1.82 1.11 -6.88
CA LEU A 68 -3.23 0.89 -7.21
C LEU A 68 -3.54 1.03 -8.71
N VAL A 69 -2.80 1.88 -9.40
CA VAL A 69 -2.97 2.15 -10.84
C VAL A 69 -2.80 0.91 -11.73
N LEU A 70 -2.10 -0.12 -11.26
CA LEU A 70 -1.96 -1.38 -12.02
C LEU A 70 -3.28 -2.17 -12.15
N GLY A 71 -4.25 -1.86 -11.31
CA GLY A 71 -5.56 -2.52 -11.33
C GLY A 71 -5.65 -3.77 -10.45
N TYR A 72 -6.86 -4.19 -10.21
CA TYR A 72 -7.19 -5.16 -9.15
C TYR A 72 -6.64 -6.56 -9.43
N THR A 73 -6.70 -7.03 -10.68
CA THR A 73 -6.18 -8.35 -11.07
C THR A 73 -4.67 -8.45 -10.86
N ALA A 74 -3.93 -7.40 -11.23
CA ALA A 74 -2.49 -7.34 -11.03
C ALA A 74 -2.11 -7.34 -9.54
N ILE A 75 -2.85 -6.59 -8.73
CA ILE A 75 -2.64 -6.53 -7.27
C ILE A 75 -2.93 -7.91 -6.64
N GLN A 76 -4.00 -8.58 -7.06
CA GLN A 76 -4.31 -9.92 -6.59
C GLN A 76 -3.19 -10.91 -6.93
N THR A 77 -2.68 -10.88 -8.15
CA THR A 77 -1.55 -11.72 -8.58
C THR A 77 -0.31 -11.46 -7.73
N ALA A 78 0.02 -10.18 -7.50
CA ALA A 78 1.15 -9.80 -6.65
C ALA A 78 0.96 -10.25 -5.20
N ALA A 79 -0.27 -10.17 -4.66
CA ALA A 79 -0.57 -10.62 -3.30
C ALA A 79 -0.40 -12.14 -3.13
N ILE A 80 -0.81 -12.93 -4.13
CA ILE A 80 -0.60 -14.38 -4.15
C ILE A 80 0.91 -14.68 -4.19
N TRP A 81 1.63 -14.06 -5.12
CA TRP A 81 3.07 -14.24 -5.23
C TRP A 81 3.80 -13.88 -3.92
N ALA A 82 3.46 -12.75 -3.31
CA ALA A 82 4.06 -12.30 -2.05
C ALA A 82 3.87 -13.35 -0.94
N ARG A 83 2.69 -13.95 -0.87
CA ARG A 83 2.37 -14.99 0.11
C ARG A 83 3.18 -16.27 -0.09
N GLU A 84 3.36 -16.69 -1.34
CA GLU A 84 4.15 -17.87 -1.70
C GLU A 84 5.65 -17.65 -1.51
N ASN A 85 6.09 -16.40 -1.38
CA ASN A 85 7.48 -16.01 -1.26
C ASN A 85 7.86 -15.42 0.11
N ASP A 86 6.97 -15.51 1.11
CA ASP A 86 7.16 -14.92 2.45
C ASP A 86 7.48 -13.42 2.42
N MET A 87 6.86 -12.69 1.49
CA MET A 87 6.99 -11.26 1.33
C MET A 87 5.74 -10.54 1.83
N ILE A 88 5.93 -9.32 2.33
CA ILE A 88 4.86 -8.39 2.68
C ILE A 88 4.55 -7.52 1.47
N ILE A 89 3.27 -7.34 1.16
CA ILE A 89 2.84 -6.45 0.09
C ILE A 89 2.24 -5.15 0.64
N HIS A 90 2.86 -4.05 0.27
CA HIS A 90 2.44 -2.69 0.59
C HIS A 90 1.78 -2.06 -0.63
N LEU A 91 0.54 -1.60 -0.49
CA LEU A 91 -0.20 -0.95 -1.56
C LEU A 91 -0.10 0.58 -1.46
N HIS A 92 0.53 1.18 -2.43
CA HIS A 92 0.49 2.61 -2.65
C HIS A 92 -0.75 2.99 -3.46
N ARG A 93 -1.48 4.02 -3.05
CA ARG A 93 -2.74 4.39 -3.70
C ARG A 93 -2.61 5.37 -4.87
N ALA A 94 -1.47 5.41 -5.55
CA ALA A 94 -1.29 6.22 -6.75
C ALA A 94 -2.42 5.94 -7.76
N GLY A 95 -2.98 6.98 -8.32
CA GLY A 95 -4.13 6.90 -9.22
C GLY A 95 -5.51 6.95 -8.54
N ASN A 96 -5.60 6.81 -7.21
CA ASN A 96 -6.88 6.89 -6.51
C ASN A 96 -7.62 8.22 -6.73
N SER A 97 -6.91 9.32 -6.87
CA SER A 97 -7.51 10.63 -7.11
C SER A 97 -8.31 10.70 -8.42
N THR A 98 -8.00 9.85 -9.39
CA THR A 98 -8.79 9.71 -10.62
C THR A 98 -10.23 9.30 -10.34
N TYR A 99 -10.44 8.52 -9.30
CA TYR A 99 -11.77 8.06 -8.87
C TYR A 99 -12.38 8.93 -7.77
N ALA A 100 -11.57 9.36 -6.80
CA ALA A 100 -12.04 9.98 -5.58
C ALA A 100 -12.43 11.47 -5.73
N ARG A 101 -11.88 12.16 -6.73
CA ARG A 101 -12.13 13.60 -6.96
C ARG A 101 -13.27 13.90 -7.92
N GLN A 102 -13.90 12.91 -8.50
CA GLN A 102 -15.03 13.10 -9.40
C GLN A 102 -16.31 13.39 -8.62
N LYS A 103 -17.05 14.42 -9.05
CA LYS A 103 -18.30 14.81 -8.38
C LYS A 103 -19.48 13.92 -8.76
N ASN A 104 -19.52 13.44 -9.99
CA ASN A 104 -20.69 12.76 -10.56
C ASN A 104 -20.50 11.25 -10.75
N HIS A 105 -19.28 10.76 -10.66
CA HIS A 105 -18.93 9.35 -10.80
C HIS A 105 -17.61 9.08 -10.11
N GLY A 106 -17.29 7.82 -9.91
CA GLY A 106 -16.04 7.40 -9.28
C GLY A 106 -16.24 6.26 -8.32
N ILE A 107 -15.23 5.96 -7.53
CA ILE A 107 -15.24 4.91 -6.52
C ILE A 107 -14.82 5.51 -5.17
N ASN A 108 -15.67 5.38 -4.18
CA ASN A 108 -15.29 5.76 -2.82
C ASN A 108 -14.14 4.86 -2.33
N PHE A 109 -13.14 5.45 -1.73
CA PHE A 109 -11.94 4.72 -1.27
C PHE A 109 -12.25 3.60 -0.26
N ARG A 110 -13.35 3.69 0.48
CA ARG A 110 -13.82 2.60 1.34
C ARG A 110 -14.05 1.30 0.58
N VAL A 111 -14.58 1.37 -0.64
CA VAL A 111 -14.77 0.18 -1.49
C VAL A 111 -13.42 -0.42 -1.86
N ILE A 112 -12.46 0.43 -2.20
CA ILE A 112 -11.09 0.01 -2.50
C ILE A 112 -10.45 -0.64 -1.27
N CYS A 113 -10.59 -0.07 -0.08
CA CYS A 113 -10.12 -0.68 1.17
C CYS A 113 -10.66 -2.11 1.37
N LYS A 114 -11.96 -2.31 1.13
CA LYS A 114 -12.58 -3.64 1.22
C LYS A 114 -11.98 -4.61 0.21
N TRP A 115 -11.90 -4.20 -1.05
CA TRP A 115 -11.35 -5.05 -2.11
C TRP A 115 -9.90 -5.42 -1.87
N MET A 116 -9.08 -4.47 -1.41
CA MET A 116 -7.66 -4.72 -1.15
C MET A 116 -7.45 -5.63 0.06
N ARG A 117 -8.27 -5.47 1.12
CA ARG A 117 -8.26 -6.42 2.22
C ARG A 117 -8.64 -7.84 1.76
N MET A 118 -9.65 -7.98 0.91
CA MET A 118 -10.06 -9.28 0.34
C MET A 118 -9.00 -9.86 -0.60
N SER A 119 -8.25 -9.03 -1.33
CA SER A 119 -7.19 -9.51 -2.21
C SER A 119 -5.93 -9.97 -1.48
N GLY A 120 -5.82 -9.69 -0.17
CA GLY A 120 -4.70 -10.14 0.65
C GLY A 120 -3.53 -9.16 0.73
N VAL A 121 -3.77 -7.87 0.43
CA VAL A 121 -2.79 -6.81 0.67
C VAL A 121 -2.55 -6.66 2.18
N ASP A 122 -1.28 -6.55 2.58
CA ASP A 122 -0.90 -6.46 3.99
C ASP A 122 -0.93 -5.03 4.52
N HIS A 123 -0.49 -4.06 3.71
CA HIS A 123 -0.49 -2.63 4.05
C HIS A 123 -1.15 -1.82 2.94
N ILE A 124 -1.86 -0.75 3.30
CA ILE A 124 -2.44 0.18 2.32
C ILE A 124 -2.35 1.63 2.79
N HIS A 125 -1.96 2.54 1.92
CA HIS A 125 -2.05 3.97 2.16
C HIS A 125 -3.53 4.37 2.31
N ALA A 126 -3.94 4.74 3.52
CA ALA A 126 -5.33 5.04 3.84
C ALA A 126 -5.60 6.53 4.14
N GLY A 127 -4.58 7.37 4.00
CA GLY A 127 -4.67 8.78 4.37
C GLY A 127 -4.35 9.03 5.83
N THR A 128 -4.55 10.25 6.27
CA THR A 128 -4.32 10.65 7.66
C THR A 128 -5.45 11.54 8.16
N VAL A 129 -5.75 11.42 9.44
CA VAL A 129 -6.72 12.30 10.12
C VAL A 129 -6.16 13.72 10.26
N VAL A 130 -4.84 13.84 10.36
CA VAL A 130 -4.10 15.10 10.45
C VAL A 130 -3.06 15.13 9.33
N GLY A 131 -3.09 16.17 8.50
CA GLY A 131 -2.13 16.31 7.39
C GLY A 131 -2.69 17.17 6.27
N LYS A 132 -1.92 17.31 5.18
CA LYS A 132 -2.24 18.22 4.07
C LYS A 132 -3.22 17.67 3.03
N LEU A 133 -3.61 16.40 3.11
CA LEU A 133 -4.56 15.84 2.17
C LEU A 133 -5.99 16.16 2.57
N GLU A 134 -6.78 16.61 1.59
CA GLU A 134 -8.21 16.82 1.77
C GLU A 134 -8.92 15.51 2.10
N GLY A 135 -9.81 15.55 3.06
CA GLY A 135 -10.64 14.42 3.43
C GLY A 135 -11.40 14.68 4.74
N ASP A 136 -12.49 13.96 4.92
CA ASP A 136 -13.23 13.95 6.18
C ASP A 136 -12.49 13.05 7.19
N PRO A 137 -12.02 13.58 8.35
CA PRO A 137 -11.33 12.81 9.37
C PRO A 137 -12.12 11.61 9.89
N LEU A 138 -13.45 11.71 9.97
CA LEU A 138 -14.29 10.60 10.42
C LEU A 138 -14.34 9.48 9.39
N MET A 139 -14.42 9.82 8.11
CA MET A 139 -14.33 8.81 7.05
C MET A 139 -12.98 8.10 7.02
N ILE A 140 -11.89 8.80 7.30
CA ILE A 140 -10.56 8.19 7.38
C ILE A 140 -10.51 7.18 8.54
N LYS A 141 -11.08 7.51 9.70
CA LYS A 141 -11.24 6.55 10.80
C LYS A 141 -12.03 5.33 10.36
N GLY A 142 -13.11 5.52 9.60
CA GLY A 142 -13.88 4.42 9.02
C GLY A 142 -13.07 3.54 8.07
N PHE A 143 -12.15 4.11 7.28
CA PHE A 143 -11.23 3.30 6.46
C PHE A 143 -10.32 2.45 7.34
N TYR A 144 -9.79 3.01 8.44
CA TYR A 144 -8.95 2.28 9.38
C TYR A 144 -9.69 1.12 10.03
N ASP A 145 -10.94 1.35 10.43
CA ASP A 145 -11.78 0.31 11.05
C ASP A 145 -12.09 -0.82 10.06
N VAL A 146 -12.47 -0.49 8.82
CA VAL A 146 -12.69 -1.49 7.76
C VAL A 146 -11.45 -2.35 7.50
N LEU A 147 -10.26 -1.78 7.60
CA LEU A 147 -9.00 -2.50 7.35
C LEU A 147 -8.55 -3.34 8.54
N ARG A 148 -8.82 -2.90 9.78
CA ARG A 148 -8.25 -3.48 11.00
C ARG A 148 -9.19 -4.36 11.81
N LEU A 149 -10.47 -4.02 11.86
CA LEU A 149 -11.41 -4.70 12.75
C LEU A 149 -11.94 -5.98 12.11
N THR A 150 -12.20 -6.98 12.94
CA THR A 150 -12.82 -8.24 12.51
C THR A 150 -14.32 -8.08 12.36
N LYS A 151 -14.94 -7.35 13.29
CA LYS A 151 -16.37 -7.01 13.26
C LYS A 151 -16.54 -5.51 13.28
N LEU A 152 -17.45 -5.01 12.48
CA LEU A 152 -17.83 -3.61 12.45
C LEU A 152 -19.34 -3.50 12.55
N GLU A 153 -19.79 -2.53 13.33
CA GLU A 153 -21.17 -2.10 13.36
C GLU A 153 -21.36 -0.89 12.43
N ALA A 154 -22.57 -0.72 11.93
CA ALA A 154 -22.92 0.43 11.10
C ALA A 154 -22.65 1.74 11.86
N ASN A 155 -21.92 2.64 11.23
CA ASN A 155 -21.53 3.95 11.77
C ASN A 155 -21.52 4.97 10.64
N LEU A 156 -22.63 5.67 10.46
CA LEU A 156 -22.80 6.61 9.35
C LEU A 156 -21.76 7.74 9.32
N PRO A 157 -21.43 8.37 10.46
CA PRO A 157 -20.34 9.36 10.49
C PRO A 157 -18.99 8.83 9.99
N PHE A 158 -18.72 7.54 10.18
CA PHE A 158 -17.50 6.88 9.68
C PHE A 158 -17.66 6.34 8.26
N GLY A 159 -18.82 6.54 7.63
CA GLY A 159 -19.14 6.00 6.32
C GLY A 159 -19.27 4.47 6.31
N ILE A 160 -19.55 3.86 7.44
CA ILE A 160 -19.84 2.42 7.58
C ILE A 160 -21.35 2.25 7.55
N PHE A 161 -21.87 1.78 6.42
CA PHE A 161 -23.34 1.73 6.20
C PHE A 161 -23.99 0.42 6.63
N PHE A 162 -23.21 -0.62 6.85
CA PHE A 162 -23.70 -1.96 7.18
C PHE A 162 -22.77 -2.61 8.17
N ASP A 163 -23.33 -3.48 9.00
CA ASP A 163 -22.53 -4.38 9.82
C ASP A 163 -21.71 -5.32 8.93
N MET A 164 -20.50 -5.60 9.33
CA MET A 164 -19.57 -6.46 8.59
C MET A 164 -18.88 -7.42 9.53
N ASP A 165 -18.77 -8.67 9.13
CA ASP A 165 -17.97 -9.68 9.81
C ASP A 165 -16.88 -10.19 8.86
N TRP A 166 -15.62 -9.90 9.22
CA TRP A 166 -14.44 -10.28 8.46
C TRP A 166 -13.70 -11.48 9.07
N ALA A 167 -14.36 -12.30 9.88
CA ALA A 167 -13.74 -13.32 10.71
C ALA A 167 -12.75 -14.24 9.98
N SER A 168 -13.00 -14.53 8.70
CA SER A 168 -12.13 -15.37 7.86
C SER A 168 -11.03 -14.62 7.11
N LEU A 169 -11.02 -13.29 7.16
CA LEU A 169 -10.06 -12.47 6.42
C LEU A 169 -9.00 -11.86 7.34
N ARG A 170 -7.76 -11.88 6.86
CA ARG A 170 -6.66 -11.19 7.53
C ARG A 170 -6.91 -9.68 7.61
N LYS A 171 -6.32 -9.07 8.62
CA LYS A 171 -6.31 -7.63 8.76
C LYS A 171 -5.31 -7.03 7.76
N CYS A 172 -5.63 -5.84 7.25
CA CYS A 172 -4.72 -5.03 6.47
C CYS A 172 -4.33 -3.80 7.29
N LEU A 173 -3.05 -3.47 7.34
CA LEU A 173 -2.55 -2.33 8.10
C LEU A 173 -2.80 -1.03 7.32
N PRO A 174 -3.62 -0.10 7.85
CA PRO A 174 -3.73 1.22 7.27
C PRO A 174 -2.46 2.03 7.57
N VAL A 175 -1.86 2.56 6.54
CA VAL A 175 -0.67 3.42 6.64
C VAL A 175 -1.12 4.87 6.53
N ALA A 176 -0.76 5.67 7.52
CA ALA A 176 -0.99 7.11 7.48
C ALA A 176 -0.15 7.71 6.34
N SER A 177 -0.81 8.41 5.44
CA SER A 177 -0.18 9.01 4.26
C SER A 177 -0.72 10.41 4.01
N GLY A 178 0.11 11.31 3.48
CA GLY A 178 -0.34 12.65 3.16
C GLY A 178 0.53 13.78 3.69
N GLY A 179 1.78 13.49 3.98
CA GLY A 179 2.75 14.47 4.44
C GLY A 179 2.47 14.94 5.88
N ILE A 180 3.12 14.29 6.81
CA ILE A 180 3.22 14.74 8.19
C ILE A 180 4.34 15.77 8.21
N HIS A 181 4.01 16.98 8.62
CA HIS A 181 5.03 17.98 8.92
C HIS A 181 5.37 17.84 10.41
N CYS A 182 6.59 17.43 10.68
CA CYS A 182 7.17 17.47 12.02
C CYS A 182 7.62 18.90 12.34
#